data_0f0670dc59329334bb6fcce4e6d8a128
#
_entry.id   0f0670dc59329334bb6fcce4e6d8a128
#
_cell.length_a   1.000
_cell.length_b   1.000
_cell.length_c   1.000
_cell.angle_alpha   90.00
_cell.angle_beta   90.00
_cell.angle_gamma   90.00
#
_symmetry.space_group_name_H-M   'P 1'
#
loop_
_entity.id
_entity.type
_entity.pdbx_description
1 polymer ?
#
loop_
_entity_poly.entity_id
_entity_poly.type
_entity_poly.pdbx_seq_one_letter_code
_entity_poly.pdbx_strand_id
1 'polypeptide(L)'
;MTNKKGFSRCGELYIDRLREEGRYSTAHVYKNALFSFSVFCGTCNVSFRQITRESLRLYGQYLYENGLKLNTISTYMRMLRSIYNRGVEAGNAPFVPRL
;
A
#
# COMPACT_ATOMS: atom_id res chain seq x y z
N MET A 1 -3.75 -20.10 4.67
CA MET A 1 -3.61 -19.45 5.97
C MET A 1 -3.27 -17.98 5.78
N THR A 2 -3.99 -17.08 6.45
CA THR A 2 -3.79 -15.65 6.27
C THR A 2 -2.53 -15.18 7.00
N ASN A 3 -1.65 -14.47 6.31
CA ASN A 3 -0.47 -13.88 6.93
C ASN A 3 -0.90 -12.60 7.67
N LYS A 4 -1.09 -12.70 8.97
CA LYS A 4 -1.54 -11.58 9.80
C LYS A 4 -0.53 -10.44 9.89
N LYS A 5 0.72 -10.69 9.51
CA LYS A 5 1.81 -9.72 9.56
C LYS A 5 2.21 -9.20 8.18
N GLY A 6 1.48 -9.59 7.14
CA GLY A 6 1.80 -9.17 5.79
C GLY A 6 1.38 -7.75 5.49
N PHE A 7 1.91 -7.21 4.40
CA PHE A 7 1.60 -5.84 3.96
C PHE A 7 0.10 -5.65 3.71
N SER A 8 -0.52 -6.56 2.95
CA SER A 8 -1.96 -6.48 2.66
C SER A 8 -2.78 -6.45 3.94
N ARG A 9 -2.45 -7.32 4.90
CA ARG A 9 -3.18 -7.38 6.16
C ARG A 9 -3.00 -6.10 6.97
N CYS A 10 -1.79 -5.56 6.98
CA CYS A 10 -1.51 -4.29 7.65
C CYS A 10 -2.37 -3.17 7.07
N GLY A 11 -2.46 -3.12 5.73
CA GLY A 11 -3.29 -2.13 5.04
C GLY A 11 -4.77 -2.29 5.35
N GLU A 12 -5.28 -3.52 5.35
CA GLU A 12 -6.68 -3.80 5.67
C GLU A 12 -7.03 -3.36 7.09
N LEU A 13 -6.17 -3.65 8.05
CA LEU A 13 -6.39 -3.27 9.43
C LEU A 13 -6.42 -1.75 9.59
N TYR A 14 -5.54 -1.06 8.88
CA TYR A 14 -5.53 0.39 8.93
C TYR A 14 -6.77 1.00 8.29
N ILE A 15 -7.22 0.43 7.17
CA ILE A 15 -8.45 0.86 6.49
C ILE A 15 -9.65 0.70 7.44
N ASP A 16 -9.74 -0.43 8.14
CA ASP A 16 -10.81 -0.66 9.11
C ASP A 16 -10.77 0.36 10.23
N ARG A 17 -9.57 0.68 10.72
CA ARG A 17 -9.39 1.70 11.76
C ARG A 17 -9.88 3.07 11.30
N LEU A 18 -9.55 3.45 10.07
CA LEU A 18 -10.00 4.73 9.51
C LEU A 18 -11.51 4.80 9.44
N ARG A 19 -12.16 3.69 9.06
CA ARG A 19 -13.63 3.62 9.02
C ARG A 19 -14.23 3.76 10.42
N GLU A 20 -13.64 3.12 11.41
CA GLU A 20 -14.09 3.21 12.78
C GLU A 20 -13.99 4.64 13.31
N GLU A 21 -13.01 5.40 12.83
CA GLU A 21 -12.80 6.80 13.18
C GLU A 21 -13.69 7.75 12.36
N GLY A 22 -14.52 7.21 11.46
CA GLY A 22 -15.37 8.01 10.60
C GLY A 22 -14.64 8.63 9.41
N ARG A 23 -13.42 8.24 9.14
CA ARG A 23 -12.59 8.80 8.05
C ARG A 23 -12.79 8.00 6.77
N TYR A 24 -14.02 7.99 6.28
CA TYR A 24 -14.41 7.12 5.17
C TYR A 24 -13.73 7.50 3.85
N SER A 25 -13.58 8.78 3.57
CA SER A 25 -12.93 9.23 2.33
C SER A 25 -11.47 8.79 2.28
N THR A 26 -10.75 8.96 3.37
CA THR A 26 -9.36 8.54 3.48
C THR A 26 -9.25 7.01 3.36
N ALA A 27 -10.14 6.28 4.05
CA ALA A 27 -10.17 4.82 3.98
C ALA A 27 -10.39 4.35 2.53
N HIS A 28 -11.24 5.03 1.78
CA HIS A 28 -11.53 4.68 0.39
C HIS A 28 -10.29 4.82 -0.49
N VAL A 29 -9.52 5.90 -0.31
CA VAL A 29 -8.29 6.10 -1.10
C VAL A 29 -7.25 5.03 -0.78
N TYR A 30 -7.07 4.71 0.51
CA TYR A 30 -6.17 3.63 0.92
C TYR A 30 -6.59 2.29 0.32
N LYS A 31 -7.89 2.00 0.35
CA LYS A 31 -8.42 0.77 -0.22
C LYS A 31 -8.12 0.68 -1.72
N ASN A 32 -8.33 1.77 -2.45
CA ASN A 32 -8.07 1.81 -3.89
C ASN A 32 -6.58 1.61 -4.19
N ALA A 33 -5.70 2.25 -3.43
CA ALA A 33 -4.26 2.10 -3.61
C ALA A 33 -3.82 0.66 -3.33
N LEU A 34 -4.30 0.08 -2.25
CA LEU A 34 -3.96 -1.29 -1.88
C LEU A 34 -4.46 -2.28 -2.93
N PHE A 35 -5.70 -2.13 -3.38
CA PHE A 35 -6.26 -2.99 -4.41
C PHE A 35 -5.47 -2.89 -5.72
N SER A 36 -5.18 -1.66 -6.15
CA SER A 36 -4.40 -1.42 -7.36
C SER A 36 -3.03 -2.10 -7.31
N PHE A 37 -2.35 -1.96 -6.18
CA PHE A 37 -1.03 -2.58 -6.01
C PHE A 37 -1.13 -4.11 -5.98
N SER A 38 -2.19 -4.64 -5.38
CA SER A 38 -2.43 -6.10 -5.35
C SER A 38 -2.63 -6.66 -6.77
N VAL A 39 -3.37 -5.93 -7.60
CA VAL A 39 -3.55 -6.31 -9.01
C VAL A 39 -2.20 -6.31 -9.74
N PHE A 40 -1.40 -5.29 -9.52
CA PHE A 40 -0.06 -5.20 -10.11
C PHE A 40 0.83 -6.37 -9.68
N CYS A 41 0.77 -6.74 -8.41
CA CYS A 41 1.56 -7.85 -7.87
C CYS A 41 1.00 -9.23 -8.24
N GLY A 42 -0.25 -9.29 -8.68
CA GLY A 42 -0.92 -10.54 -9.03
C GLY A 42 -1.35 -11.37 -7.83
N THR A 43 -1.45 -10.76 -6.65
CA THR A 43 -1.86 -11.47 -5.43
C THR A 43 -2.56 -10.52 -4.46
N CYS A 44 -3.54 -11.03 -3.74
CA CYS A 44 -4.19 -10.26 -2.67
C CYS A 44 -3.44 -10.36 -1.34
N ASN A 45 -2.36 -11.15 -1.29
CA ASN A 45 -1.52 -11.32 -0.09
C ASN A 45 -0.11 -10.80 -0.34
N VAL A 46 -0.01 -9.48 -0.51
CA VAL A 46 1.29 -8.85 -0.71
C VAL A 46 2.08 -8.87 0.61
N SER A 47 3.32 -9.36 0.56
CA SER A 47 4.20 -9.36 1.72
C SER A 47 5.01 -8.06 1.78
N PHE A 48 5.55 -7.75 2.96
CA PHE A 48 6.41 -6.57 3.10
C PHE A 48 7.66 -6.67 2.23
N ARG A 49 8.14 -7.89 1.97
CA ARG A 49 9.33 -8.11 1.12
C ARG A 49 9.11 -7.64 -0.32
N GLN A 50 7.86 -7.61 -0.78
CA GLN A 50 7.54 -7.17 -2.13
C GLN A 50 7.55 -5.64 -2.26
N ILE A 51 7.60 -4.94 -1.14
CA ILE A 51 7.65 -3.47 -1.13
C ILE A 51 9.11 -3.03 -1.11
N THR A 52 9.61 -2.63 -2.27
CA THR A 52 10.97 -2.11 -2.42
C THR A 52 10.90 -0.83 -3.24
N ARG A 53 11.98 -0.06 -3.23
CA ARG A 53 12.04 1.13 -4.09
C ARG A 53 11.85 0.75 -5.55
N GLU A 54 12.45 -0.37 -5.96
CA GLU A 54 12.33 -0.84 -7.33
C GLU A 54 10.91 -1.25 -7.68
N SER A 55 10.24 -2.01 -6.80
CA SER A 55 8.86 -2.45 -7.07
C SER A 55 7.92 -1.25 -7.13
N LEU A 56 8.11 -0.25 -6.27
CA LEU A 56 7.29 0.96 -6.31
C LEU A 56 7.57 1.78 -7.56
N ARG A 57 8.81 1.84 -8.01
CA ARG A 57 9.16 2.52 -9.26
C ARG A 57 8.47 1.86 -10.45
N LEU A 58 8.51 0.53 -10.51
CA LEU A 58 7.86 -0.23 -11.57
C LEU A 58 6.34 -0.07 -11.51
N TYR A 59 5.79 -0.07 -10.32
CA TYR A 59 4.36 0.15 -10.13
C TYR A 59 3.95 1.55 -10.62
N GLY A 60 4.73 2.57 -10.29
CA GLY A 60 4.45 3.92 -10.77
C GLY A 60 4.47 4.02 -12.28
N GLN A 61 5.43 3.37 -12.93
CA GLN A 61 5.52 3.32 -14.38
C GLN A 61 4.31 2.60 -14.98
N TYR A 62 3.92 1.48 -14.36
CA TYR A 62 2.73 0.72 -14.77
C TYR A 62 1.47 1.60 -14.72
N LEU A 63 1.29 2.36 -13.64
CA LEU A 63 0.14 3.26 -13.52
C LEU A 63 0.17 4.35 -14.58
N TYR A 64 1.33 4.92 -14.84
CA TYR A 64 1.48 5.98 -15.84
C TYR A 64 1.13 5.43 -17.22
N GLU A 65 1.61 4.24 -17.55
CA GLU A 65 1.34 3.60 -18.84
C GLU A 65 -0.13 3.23 -19.01
N ASN A 66 -0.84 3.06 -17.89
CA ASN A 66 -2.29 2.80 -17.90
C ASN A 66 -3.13 4.07 -17.87
N GLY A 67 -2.50 5.22 -18.05
CA GLY A 67 -3.21 6.48 -18.22
C GLY A 67 -3.58 7.21 -16.95
N LEU A 68 -3.07 6.79 -15.79
CA LEU A 68 -3.37 7.49 -14.55
C LEU A 68 -2.62 8.83 -14.50
N LYS A 69 -3.27 9.82 -13.92
CA LYS A 69 -2.66 11.14 -13.75
C LYS A 69 -1.55 11.08 -12.70
N LEU A 70 -0.53 11.90 -12.89
CA LEU A 70 0.61 11.95 -11.97
C LEU A 70 0.17 12.21 -10.53
N ASN A 71 -0.85 13.03 -10.35
CA ASN A 71 -1.38 13.34 -9.02
C ASN A 71 -1.94 12.10 -8.34
N THR A 72 -2.67 11.27 -9.09
CA THR A 72 -3.22 10.01 -8.57
C THR A 72 -2.10 9.03 -8.23
N ILE A 73 -1.11 8.92 -9.11
CA ILE A 73 0.05 8.05 -8.90
C ILE A 73 0.77 8.45 -7.61
N SER A 74 1.02 9.74 -7.44
CA SER A 74 1.69 10.27 -6.27
C SER A 74 0.91 9.95 -4.99
N THR A 75 -0.41 10.09 -5.04
CA THR A 75 -1.29 9.77 -3.91
C THR A 75 -1.19 8.29 -3.55
N TYR A 76 -1.28 7.40 -4.54
CA TYR A 76 -1.19 5.95 -4.30
C TYR A 76 0.17 5.58 -3.71
N MET A 77 1.25 6.15 -4.22
CA MET A 77 2.60 5.91 -3.68
C MET A 77 2.70 6.31 -2.21
N ARG A 78 2.13 7.47 -1.87
CA ARG A 78 2.12 7.95 -0.50
C ARG A 78 1.35 7.02 0.43
N MET A 79 0.21 6.52 -0.04
CA MET A 79 -0.61 5.59 0.73
C MET A 79 0.13 4.28 0.99
N LEU A 80 0.79 3.74 -0.03
CA LEU A 80 1.54 2.48 0.12
C LEU A 80 2.71 2.65 1.08
N ARG A 81 3.43 3.77 1.00
CA ARG A 81 4.52 4.07 1.94
C ARG A 81 4.01 4.20 3.37
N SER A 82 2.84 4.80 3.54
CA SER A 82 2.22 4.95 4.85
C SER A 82 1.92 3.58 5.47
N ILE A 83 1.36 2.66 4.67
CA ILE A 83 1.09 1.29 5.15
C ILE A 83 2.41 0.60 5.53
N TYR A 84 3.42 0.73 4.69
CA TYR A 84 4.72 0.11 4.97
C TYR A 84 5.30 0.62 6.30
N ASN A 85 5.25 1.94 6.51
CA ASN A 85 5.80 2.53 7.73
C ASN A 85 5.04 2.08 8.98
N ARG A 86 3.75 1.82 8.87
CA ARG A 86 2.98 1.23 9.97
C ARG A 86 3.48 -0.16 10.30
N GLY A 87 3.85 -0.93 9.28
CA GLY A 87 4.47 -2.24 9.48
C GLY A 87 5.80 -2.14 10.19
N VAL A 88 6.60 -1.12 9.86
CA VAL A 88 7.88 -0.86 10.52
C VAL A 88 7.63 -0.55 12.01
N GLU A 89 6.69 0.32 12.31
CA GLU A 89 6.34 0.68 13.69
C GLU A 89 5.86 -0.52 14.49
N ALA A 90 5.15 -1.45 13.85
CA ALA A 90 4.66 -2.67 14.49
C ALA A 90 5.71 -3.77 14.58
N GLY A 91 6.92 -3.54 14.06
CA GLY A 91 8.00 -4.52 14.10
C GLY A 91 7.88 -5.62 13.05
N ASN A 92 7.01 -5.44 12.05
CA ASN A 92 6.77 -6.46 11.01
C ASN A 92 7.60 -6.27 9.75
N ALA A 93 8.31 -5.14 9.63
CA ALA A 93 9.11 -4.85 8.46
C ALA A 93 10.33 -3.99 8.84
N PRO A 94 11.44 -4.12 8.11
CA PRO A 94 12.61 -3.27 8.35
C PRO A 94 12.38 -1.86 7.82
N PHE A 95 12.96 -0.87 8.49
CA PHE A 95 12.93 0.50 8.02
C PHE A 95 13.73 0.62 6.72
N VAL A 96 13.14 1.24 5.70
CA VAL A 96 13.80 1.48 4.41
C VAL A 96 13.84 2.99 4.18
N PRO A 97 15.04 3.61 4.26
CA PRO A 97 15.15 5.04 3.99
C PRO A 97 14.73 5.36 2.56
N ARG A 98 14.00 6.43 2.40
CA ARG A 98 13.58 6.94 1.08
C ARG A 98 12.79 5.91 0.26
N LEU A 99 12.02 5.11 0.95
CA LEU A 99 11.11 4.20 0.25
C LEU A 99 10.13 5.01 -0.62
#